data_793856ba9e5141c2c8c43356fd9a0718
#
_entry.id   793856ba9e5141c2c8c43356fd9a0718
#
_cell.length_a   1.000
_cell.length_b   1.000
_cell.length_c   1.000
_cell.angle_alpha   90.00
_cell.angle_beta   90.00
_cell.angle_gamma   90.00
#
_symmetry.space_group_name_H-M   'P 1'
#
loop_
_entity.id
_entity.type
_entity.pdbx_description
1 polymer ?
#
loop_
_entity_poly.entity_id
_entity_poly.type
_entity_poly.pdbx_seq_one_letter_code
_entity_poly.pdbx_strand_id
1 'polypeptide(L)'
;MKNLKQTTILFLSFLAITLQSCNSSNVDKADKYYKDDNVPEAIKHYELAIAEGDTTATNKLALLYTNEHQPEKAKEVYIKSFEKGNMEAAQYLANVSLRDEKYNDVIKYAKPLADKGNKEIVYALGSAYLKLTQYDDAIKYLKMDAGNVYVKDPLGQAYYDKKDYINAEKYWKSAVDDHQSGAINSYNKLLNLYKEQNRQKDYDAYNGRY
;
A
#
# COMPACT_ATOMS: atom_id res chain seq x y z
N MET A 1 30.75 52.71 -0.27
CA MET A 1 29.46 52.55 -0.94
C MET A 1 29.12 51.09 -1.32
N LYS A 2 29.94 50.09 -0.98
CA LYS A 2 29.65 48.67 -1.28
C LYS A 2 28.74 47.93 -0.27
N ASN A 3 28.63 48.45 0.96
CA ASN A 3 27.93 47.77 2.06
C ASN A 3 26.42 48.11 2.15
N LEU A 4 25.96 49.14 1.43
CA LEU A 4 24.55 49.56 1.51
C LEU A 4 23.63 48.74 0.62
N LYS A 5 24.17 48.15 -0.46
CA LYS A 5 23.39 47.30 -1.39
C LYS A 5 23.14 45.87 -0.89
N GLN A 6 24.06 45.35 -0.05
CA GLN A 6 23.90 44.00 0.54
C GLN A 6 22.88 43.96 1.67
N THR A 7 22.78 45.03 2.47
CA THR A 7 21.79 45.15 3.55
C THR A 7 20.36 45.30 3.01
N THR A 8 20.18 45.97 1.88
CA THR A 8 18.84 46.15 1.30
C THR A 8 18.28 44.85 0.69
N ILE A 9 19.13 43.98 0.12
CA ILE A 9 18.70 42.68 -0.43
C ILE A 9 18.34 41.70 0.68
N LEU A 10 19.07 41.69 1.79
CA LEU A 10 18.73 40.86 2.98
C LEU A 10 17.43 41.31 3.67
N PHE A 11 17.12 42.58 3.69
CA PHE A 11 15.86 43.10 4.26
C PHE A 11 14.64 42.80 3.39
N LEU A 12 14.79 42.77 2.06
CA LEU A 12 13.72 42.40 1.13
C LEU A 12 13.41 40.91 1.15
N SER A 13 14.42 40.06 1.38
CA SER A 13 14.20 38.59 1.53
C SER A 13 13.56 38.22 2.88
N PHE A 14 13.80 39.02 3.95
CA PHE A 14 13.17 38.79 5.26
C PHE A 14 11.73 39.32 5.30
N LEU A 15 11.42 40.38 4.52
CA LEU A 15 10.06 40.92 4.46
C LEU A 15 9.10 40.05 3.62
N ALA A 16 9.64 39.25 2.69
CA ALA A 16 8.83 38.31 1.90
C ALA A 16 8.38 37.07 2.70
N ILE A 17 9.06 36.75 3.81
CA ILE A 17 8.73 35.58 4.66
C ILE A 17 7.63 35.93 5.68
N THR A 18 7.42 37.19 6.01
CA THR A 18 6.46 37.60 7.06
C THR A 18 5.05 37.91 6.54
N LEU A 19 4.80 37.88 5.24
CA LEU A 19 3.47 38.10 4.66
C LEU A 19 2.70 36.80 4.38
N GLN A 20 3.23 35.64 4.80
CA GLN A 20 2.63 34.32 4.54
C GLN A 20 1.78 33.77 5.70
N SER A 21 1.41 34.60 6.66
CA SER A 21 0.76 34.13 7.89
C SER A 21 -0.66 34.63 8.11
N CYS A 22 -1.56 34.55 7.13
CA CYS A 22 -3.00 34.64 7.42
C CYS A 22 -3.88 34.15 6.24
N ASN A 23 -3.37 33.26 5.38
CA ASN A 23 -4.25 32.64 4.41
C ASN A 23 -4.50 31.20 4.85
N SER A 24 -5.72 30.90 5.33
CA SER A 24 -6.11 29.52 5.63
C SER A 24 -5.80 28.63 4.42
N SER A 25 -5.23 27.44 4.66
CA SER A 25 -4.90 26.48 3.62
C SER A 25 -6.15 26.14 2.78
N ASN A 26 -5.98 25.67 1.56
CA ASN A 26 -7.12 25.21 0.78
C ASN A 26 -7.85 24.04 1.47
N VAL A 27 -7.15 23.22 2.25
CA VAL A 27 -7.77 22.19 3.10
C VAL A 27 -8.66 22.81 4.18
N ASP A 28 -8.19 23.84 4.91
CA ASP A 28 -8.98 24.48 5.96
C ASP A 28 -10.24 25.13 5.39
N LYS A 29 -10.13 25.75 4.22
CA LYS A 29 -11.28 26.33 3.52
C LYS A 29 -12.28 25.25 3.11
N ALA A 30 -11.79 24.14 2.56
CA ALA A 30 -12.63 23.02 2.17
C ALA A 30 -13.36 22.43 3.37
N ASP A 31 -12.62 22.18 4.49
CA ASP A 31 -13.21 21.66 5.73
C ASP A 31 -14.33 22.57 6.25
N LYS A 32 -14.13 23.89 6.18
CA LYS A 32 -15.14 24.87 6.57
C LYS A 32 -16.37 24.80 5.68
N TYR A 33 -16.17 24.81 4.34
CA TYR A 33 -17.29 24.70 3.41
C TYR A 33 -18.08 23.40 3.58
N TYR A 34 -17.39 22.28 3.82
CA TYR A 34 -18.02 21.00 4.07
C TYR A 34 -18.86 21.01 5.36
N LYS A 35 -18.33 21.64 6.42
CA LYS A 35 -19.04 21.82 7.69
C LYS A 35 -20.30 22.70 7.53
N ASP A 36 -20.23 23.70 6.64
CA ASP A 36 -21.31 24.63 6.33
C ASP A 36 -22.30 24.03 5.27
N ASP A 37 -22.19 22.72 4.98
CA ASP A 37 -23.01 21.99 3.99
C ASP A 37 -22.87 22.51 2.54
N ASN A 38 -21.79 23.23 2.26
CA ASN A 38 -21.48 23.74 0.92
C ASN A 38 -20.53 22.79 0.19
N VAL A 39 -21.06 21.62 -0.18
CA VAL A 39 -20.31 20.52 -0.82
C VAL A 39 -19.59 20.97 -2.10
N PRO A 40 -20.17 21.78 -3.03
CA PRO A 40 -19.47 22.18 -4.25
C PRO A 40 -18.19 23.00 -3.99
N GLU A 41 -18.23 23.97 -3.07
CA GLU A 41 -17.04 24.76 -2.72
C GLU A 41 -16.02 23.93 -1.92
N ALA A 42 -16.47 22.99 -1.08
CA ALA A 42 -15.58 22.06 -0.40
C ALA A 42 -14.78 21.21 -1.40
N ILE A 43 -15.44 20.62 -2.41
CA ILE A 43 -14.79 19.83 -3.47
C ILE A 43 -13.75 20.68 -4.18
N LYS A 44 -14.12 21.89 -4.63
CA LYS A 44 -13.22 22.79 -5.34
C LYS A 44 -11.96 23.13 -4.55
N HIS A 45 -12.09 23.41 -3.25
CA HIS A 45 -10.95 23.73 -2.40
C HIS A 45 -10.08 22.51 -2.07
N TYR A 46 -10.66 21.31 -1.90
CA TYR A 46 -9.86 20.08 -1.82
C TYR A 46 -9.10 19.82 -3.12
N GLU A 47 -9.71 20.01 -4.30
CA GLU A 47 -9.03 19.85 -5.58
C GLU A 47 -7.85 20.82 -5.74
N LEU A 48 -8.01 22.08 -5.29
CA LEU A 48 -6.92 23.05 -5.25
C LEU A 48 -5.79 22.59 -4.33
N ALA A 49 -6.10 22.11 -3.12
CA ALA A 49 -5.10 21.58 -2.20
C ALA A 49 -4.33 20.39 -2.80
N ILE A 50 -5.03 19.47 -3.46
CA ILE A 50 -4.40 18.33 -4.17
C ILE A 50 -3.49 18.83 -5.30
N ALA A 51 -3.91 19.89 -6.00
CA ALA A 51 -3.09 20.49 -7.05
C ALA A 51 -1.80 21.15 -6.51
N GLU A 52 -1.85 21.66 -5.29
CA GLU A 52 -0.72 22.23 -4.53
C GLU A 52 0.18 21.17 -3.89
N GLY A 53 -0.21 19.87 -3.96
CA GLY A 53 0.56 18.74 -3.41
C GLY A 53 0.19 18.36 -1.99
N ASP A 54 -0.91 18.87 -1.44
CA ASP A 54 -1.38 18.44 -0.13
C ASP A 54 -2.02 17.05 -0.23
N THR A 55 -1.34 16.05 0.34
CA THR A 55 -1.78 14.66 0.29
C THR A 55 -2.97 14.38 1.20
N THR A 56 -3.16 15.18 2.27
CA THR A 56 -4.29 14.99 3.21
C THR A 56 -5.61 15.33 2.54
N ALA A 57 -5.63 16.29 1.60
CA ALA A 57 -6.80 16.65 0.83
C ALA A 57 -7.34 15.48 -0.02
N THR A 58 -6.47 14.57 -0.47
CA THR A 58 -6.88 13.39 -1.24
C THR A 58 -7.83 12.50 -0.45
N ASN A 59 -7.46 12.16 0.78
CA ASN A 59 -8.28 11.31 1.64
C ASN A 59 -9.61 12.00 2.01
N LYS A 60 -9.56 13.30 2.30
CA LYS A 60 -10.76 14.08 2.65
C LYS A 60 -11.74 14.19 1.49
N LEU A 61 -11.24 14.48 0.28
CA LEU A 61 -12.09 14.55 -0.91
C LEU A 61 -12.68 13.18 -1.28
N ALA A 62 -11.88 12.12 -1.19
CA ALA A 62 -12.36 10.77 -1.44
C ALA A 62 -13.42 10.34 -0.42
N LEU A 63 -13.23 10.68 0.87
CA LEU A 63 -14.23 10.44 1.91
C LEU A 63 -15.52 11.22 1.63
N LEU A 64 -15.42 12.50 1.23
CA LEU A 64 -16.56 13.31 0.85
C LEU A 64 -17.36 12.62 -0.27
N TYR A 65 -16.69 12.21 -1.37
CA TYR A 65 -17.37 11.50 -2.45
C TYR A 65 -17.98 10.16 -2.00
N THR A 66 -17.35 9.47 -1.05
CA THR A 66 -17.91 8.23 -0.48
C THR A 66 -19.19 8.52 0.30
N ASN A 67 -19.21 9.58 1.12
CA ASN A 67 -20.39 10.01 1.86
C ASN A 67 -21.54 10.44 0.94
N GLU A 68 -21.19 11.05 -0.19
CA GLU A 68 -22.14 11.43 -1.26
C GLU A 68 -22.58 10.25 -2.15
N HIS A 69 -22.23 8.99 -1.76
CA HIS A 69 -22.54 7.78 -2.53
C HIS A 69 -21.96 7.77 -3.95
N GLN A 70 -20.78 8.37 -4.15
CA GLN A 70 -20.07 8.47 -5.43
C GLN A 70 -18.69 7.76 -5.37
N PRO A 71 -18.63 6.42 -5.15
CA PRO A 71 -17.37 5.70 -4.93
C PRO A 71 -16.43 5.74 -6.15
N GLU A 72 -16.96 5.83 -7.37
CA GLU A 72 -16.14 5.94 -8.57
C GLU A 72 -15.36 7.26 -8.61
N LYS A 73 -15.99 8.37 -8.21
CA LYS A 73 -15.28 9.65 -8.09
C LYS A 73 -14.24 9.62 -6.98
N ALA A 74 -14.52 8.97 -5.85
CA ALA A 74 -13.52 8.75 -4.80
C ALA A 74 -12.28 8.03 -5.36
N LYS A 75 -12.47 6.98 -6.16
CA LYS A 75 -11.39 6.27 -6.82
C LYS A 75 -10.61 7.15 -7.82
N GLU A 76 -11.30 7.97 -8.62
CA GLU A 76 -10.66 8.91 -9.54
C GLU A 76 -9.77 9.92 -8.81
N VAL A 77 -10.18 10.39 -7.64
CA VAL A 77 -9.36 11.27 -6.79
C VAL A 77 -8.02 10.61 -6.45
N TYR A 78 -8.05 9.34 -6.01
CA TYR A 78 -6.82 8.60 -5.72
C TYR A 78 -5.96 8.38 -6.98
N ILE A 79 -6.56 8.08 -8.13
CA ILE A 79 -5.82 7.92 -9.39
C ILE A 79 -5.09 9.21 -9.76
N LYS A 80 -5.80 10.34 -9.77
CA LYS A 80 -5.20 11.66 -10.06
C LYS A 80 -4.09 12.04 -9.07
N SER A 81 -4.28 11.69 -7.80
CA SER A 81 -3.29 11.96 -6.76
C SER A 81 -2.04 11.08 -6.93
N PHE A 82 -2.22 9.80 -7.27
CA PHE A 82 -1.12 8.89 -7.61
C PHE A 82 -0.31 9.40 -8.81
N GLU A 83 -0.97 9.86 -9.87
CA GLU A 83 -0.31 10.43 -11.06
C GLU A 83 0.54 11.66 -10.73
N LYS A 84 0.22 12.37 -9.66
CA LYS A 84 1.01 13.46 -9.09
C LYS A 84 2.09 12.99 -8.09
N GLY A 85 2.25 11.69 -7.90
CA GLY A 85 3.30 11.10 -7.07
C GLY A 85 2.90 10.84 -5.62
N ASN A 86 1.62 10.95 -5.26
CA ASN A 86 1.17 10.60 -3.92
C ASN A 86 1.25 9.07 -3.70
N MET A 87 2.17 8.64 -2.83
CA MET A 87 2.41 7.24 -2.53
C MET A 87 1.32 6.62 -1.62
N GLU A 88 0.64 7.41 -0.80
CA GLU A 88 -0.49 6.93 0.00
C GLU A 88 -1.68 6.56 -0.91
N ALA A 89 -1.92 7.36 -1.95
CA ALA A 89 -2.90 7.03 -2.98
C ALA A 89 -2.57 5.71 -3.70
N ALA A 90 -1.27 5.46 -3.98
CA ALA A 90 -0.82 4.20 -4.57
C ALA A 90 -1.14 3.00 -3.68
N GLN A 91 -0.89 3.11 -2.36
CA GLN A 91 -1.19 2.06 -1.39
C GLN A 91 -2.70 1.75 -1.35
N TYR A 92 -3.54 2.78 -1.30
CA TYR A 92 -5.00 2.62 -1.34
C TYR A 92 -5.44 1.90 -2.62
N LEU A 93 -4.98 2.38 -3.79
CA LEU A 93 -5.33 1.82 -5.09
C LEU A 93 -4.88 0.36 -5.23
N ALA A 94 -3.69 0.02 -4.75
CA ALA A 94 -3.20 -1.37 -4.76
C ALA A 94 -4.08 -2.29 -3.92
N ASN A 95 -4.48 -1.87 -2.71
CA ASN A 95 -5.33 -2.66 -1.84
C ASN A 95 -6.75 -2.85 -2.40
N VAL A 96 -7.33 -1.80 -2.97
CA VAL A 96 -8.64 -1.89 -3.66
C VAL A 96 -8.53 -2.82 -4.87
N SER A 97 -7.47 -2.68 -5.68
CA SER A 97 -7.26 -3.53 -6.85
C SER A 97 -7.05 -5.00 -6.47
N LEU A 98 -6.39 -5.28 -5.34
CA LEU A 98 -6.24 -6.66 -4.84
C LEU A 98 -7.59 -7.28 -4.47
N ARG A 99 -8.42 -6.53 -3.75
CA ARG A 99 -9.77 -6.98 -3.40
C ARG A 99 -10.64 -7.22 -4.63
N ASP A 100 -10.48 -6.38 -5.66
CA ASP A 100 -11.21 -6.47 -6.92
C ASP A 100 -10.57 -7.49 -7.90
N GLU A 101 -9.54 -8.22 -7.47
CA GLU A 101 -8.77 -9.21 -8.25
C GLU A 101 -8.14 -8.65 -9.55
N LYS A 102 -7.89 -7.34 -9.58
CA LYS A 102 -7.24 -6.64 -10.69
C LYS A 102 -5.72 -6.65 -10.53
N TYR A 103 -5.11 -7.83 -10.68
CA TYR A 103 -3.72 -8.07 -10.32
C TYR A 103 -2.70 -7.20 -11.08
N ASN A 104 -2.95 -6.86 -12.34
CA ASN A 104 -2.11 -5.92 -13.09
C ASN A 104 -2.15 -4.51 -12.50
N ASP A 105 -3.31 -4.07 -12.03
CA ASP A 105 -3.46 -2.78 -11.34
C ASP A 105 -2.75 -2.81 -9.98
N VAL A 106 -2.81 -3.94 -9.26
CA VAL A 106 -2.02 -4.11 -8.03
C VAL A 106 -0.54 -3.89 -8.32
N ILE A 107 0.01 -4.52 -9.36
CA ILE A 107 1.41 -4.36 -9.74
C ILE A 107 1.71 -2.90 -10.10
N LYS A 108 0.84 -2.26 -10.90
CA LYS A 108 0.98 -0.86 -11.31
C LYS A 108 1.15 0.07 -10.11
N TYR A 109 0.34 -0.11 -9.07
CA TYR A 109 0.33 0.78 -7.91
C TYR A 109 1.29 0.36 -6.80
N ALA A 110 1.41 -0.95 -6.52
CA ALA A 110 2.22 -1.46 -5.42
C ALA A 110 3.72 -1.50 -5.71
N LYS A 111 4.11 -1.80 -6.95
CA LYS A 111 5.52 -1.99 -7.31
C LYS A 111 6.39 -0.74 -7.04
N PRO A 112 5.99 0.50 -7.39
CA PRO A 112 6.77 1.70 -7.07
C PRO A 112 6.98 1.91 -5.56
N LEU A 113 6.03 1.48 -4.71
CA LEU A 113 6.15 1.53 -3.26
C LEU A 113 7.15 0.50 -2.75
N ALA A 114 7.02 -0.75 -3.20
CA ALA A 114 7.91 -1.83 -2.81
C ALA A 114 9.36 -1.55 -3.25
N ASP A 115 9.58 -1.05 -4.47
CA ASP A 115 10.90 -0.69 -4.97
C ASP A 115 11.57 0.44 -4.15
N LYS A 116 10.79 1.25 -3.43
CA LYS A 116 11.25 2.25 -2.45
C LYS A 116 11.41 1.67 -1.02
N GLY A 117 11.22 0.37 -0.84
CA GLY A 117 11.40 -0.31 0.43
C GLY A 117 10.17 -0.36 1.35
N ASN A 118 8.99 0.06 0.86
CA ASN A 118 7.76 -0.09 1.64
C ASN A 118 7.39 -1.56 1.78
N LYS A 119 7.44 -2.08 3.01
CA LYS A 119 7.14 -3.48 3.31
C LYS A 119 5.65 -3.77 3.47
N GLU A 120 4.84 -2.77 3.77
CA GLU A 120 3.40 -2.95 3.99
C GLU A 120 2.66 -3.42 2.74
N ILE A 121 3.21 -3.08 1.55
CA ILE A 121 2.58 -3.40 0.27
C ILE A 121 3.05 -4.73 -0.33
N VAL A 122 4.11 -5.36 0.23
CA VAL A 122 4.73 -6.54 -0.40
C VAL A 122 3.81 -7.75 -0.42
N TYR A 123 2.90 -7.87 0.55
CA TYR A 123 1.88 -8.93 0.55
C TYR A 123 0.95 -8.79 -0.67
N ALA A 124 0.43 -7.60 -0.90
CA ALA A 124 -0.46 -7.32 -2.03
C ALA A 124 0.26 -7.57 -3.37
N LEU A 125 1.47 -7.04 -3.50
CA LEU A 125 2.28 -7.17 -4.70
C LEU A 125 2.68 -8.62 -4.98
N GLY A 126 3.18 -9.33 -3.97
CA GLY A 126 3.58 -10.73 -4.10
C GLY A 126 2.40 -11.65 -4.39
N SER A 127 1.25 -11.39 -3.77
CA SER A 127 0.00 -12.12 -4.05
C SER A 127 -0.46 -11.92 -5.50
N ALA A 128 -0.36 -10.69 -6.02
CA ALA A 128 -0.71 -10.39 -7.40
C ALA A 128 0.20 -11.14 -8.39
N TYR A 129 1.53 -11.11 -8.16
CA TYR A 129 2.47 -11.86 -8.97
C TYR A 129 2.22 -13.38 -8.91
N LEU A 130 1.89 -13.91 -7.71
CA LEU A 130 1.55 -15.32 -7.55
C LEU A 130 0.32 -15.70 -8.37
N LYS A 131 -0.74 -14.90 -8.32
CA LYS A 131 -1.97 -15.11 -9.10
C LYS A 131 -1.74 -15.03 -10.61
N LEU A 132 -0.78 -14.25 -11.05
CA LEU A 132 -0.35 -14.15 -12.44
C LEU A 132 0.73 -15.18 -12.82
N THR A 133 1.01 -16.15 -11.95
CA THR A 133 2.02 -17.21 -12.14
C THR A 133 3.45 -16.70 -12.36
N GLN A 134 3.71 -15.46 -11.94
CA GLN A 134 5.02 -14.83 -11.99
C GLN A 134 5.78 -15.10 -10.69
N TYR A 135 6.15 -16.37 -10.50
CA TYR A 135 6.64 -16.87 -9.20
C TYR A 135 7.96 -16.23 -8.73
N ASP A 136 8.87 -15.90 -9.66
CA ASP A 136 10.15 -15.28 -9.31
C ASP A 136 9.96 -13.88 -8.74
N ASP A 137 9.08 -13.09 -9.34
CA ASP A 137 8.74 -11.77 -8.84
C ASP A 137 7.96 -11.88 -7.52
N ALA A 138 7.03 -12.82 -7.40
CA ALA A 138 6.33 -13.08 -6.14
C ALA A 138 7.33 -13.37 -5.01
N ILE A 139 8.28 -14.29 -5.22
CA ILE A 139 9.33 -14.62 -4.23
C ILE A 139 10.20 -13.41 -3.92
N LYS A 140 10.62 -12.65 -4.96
CA LYS A 140 11.44 -11.45 -4.79
C LYS A 140 10.80 -10.46 -3.83
N TYR A 141 9.55 -10.10 -4.06
CA TYR A 141 8.89 -9.08 -3.25
C TYR A 141 8.46 -9.60 -1.88
N LEU A 142 7.89 -10.80 -1.78
CA LEU A 142 7.49 -11.39 -0.50
C LEU A 142 8.71 -11.55 0.46
N LYS A 143 9.89 -11.86 -0.06
CA LYS A 143 11.12 -11.96 0.74
C LYS A 143 11.56 -10.65 1.38
N MET A 144 11.10 -9.51 0.89
CA MET A 144 11.41 -8.21 1.51
C MET A 144 10.87 -8.10 2.95
N ASP A 145 9.84 -8.88 3.28
CA ASP A 145 9.26 -8.94 4.63
C ASP A 145 9.00 -10.39 5.10
N ALA A 146 9.94 -11.28 4.83
CA ALA A 146 9.82 -12.72 5.11
C ALA A 146 9.58 -13.07 6.59
N GLY A 147 9.84 -12.14 7.50
CA GLY A 147 9.51 -12.27 8.93
C GLY A 147 8.02 -12.08 9.23
N ASN A 148 7.31 -11.40 8.36
CA ASN A 148 5.89 -11.15 8.52
C ASN A 148 5.09 -12.42 8.25
N VAL A 149 4.25 -12.78 9.19
CA VAL A 149 3.44 -14.00 9.15
C VAL A 149 2.53 -14.08 7.93
N TYR A 150 1.96 -12.94 7.50
CA TYR A 150 1.03 -12.91 6.36
C TYR A 150 1.71 -13.22 5.02
N VAL A 151 3.04 -13.03 4.90
CA VAL A 151 3.76 -13.34 3.66
C VAL A 151 4.29 -14.78 3.60
N LYS A 152 4.34 -15.50 4.73
CA LYS A 152 4.91 -16.86 4.79
C LYS A 152 4.10 -17.85 3.97
N ASP A 153 2.78 -17.83 4.07
CA ASP A 153 1.92 -18.72 3.26
C ASP A 153 2.07 -18.50 1.75
N PRO A 154 1.88 -17.27 1.23
CA PRO A 154 2.07 -17.03 -0.21
C PRO A 154 3.51 -17.26 -0.67
N LEU A 155 4.52 -17.04 0.20
CA LEU A 155 5.91 -17.33 -0.13
C LEU A 155 6.16 -18.83 -0.27
N GLY A 156 5.63 -19.63 0.66
CA GLY A 156 5.65 -21.10 0.56
C GLY A 156 4.93 -21.59 -0.69
N GLN A 157 3.78 -20.99 -1.04
CA GLN A 157 3.05 -21.31 -2.26
C GLN A 157 3.86 -21.00 -3.52
N ALA A 158 4.49 -19.83 -3.59
CA ALA A 158 5.32 -19.46 -4.74
C ALA A 158 6.47 -20.43 -4.97
N TYR A 159 7.11 -20.89 -3.89
CA TYR A 159 8.15 -21.92 -3.99
C TYR A 159 7.60 -23.29 -4.41
N TYR A 160 6.44 -23.69 -3.87
CA TYR A 160 5.78 -24.94 -4.25
C TYR A 160 5.45 -24.98 -5.74
N ASP A 161 4.86 -23.91 -6.28
CA ASP A 161 4.50 -23.81 -7.69
C ASP A 161 5.74 -23.80 -8.61
N LYS A 162 6.89 -23.35 -8.09
CA LYS A 162 8.20 -23.49 -8.72
C LYS A 162 8.81 -24.90 -8.56
N LYS A 163 8.16 -25.81 -7.85
CA LYS A 163 8.67 -27.13 -7.48
C LYS A 163 9.89 -27.11 -6.55
N ASP A 164 10.15 -26.00 -5.88
CA ASP A 164 11.13 -25.90 -4.81
C ASP A 164 10.47 -26.27 -3.47
N TYR A 165 10.25 -27.56 -3.31
CA TYR A 165 9.54 -28.12 -2.17
C TYR A 165 10.28 -27.92 -0.83
N ILE A 166 11.60 -27.78 -0.86
CA ILE A 166 12.42 -27.53 0.33
C ILE A 166 12.08 -26.15 0.91
N ASN A 167 12.07 -25.13 0.08
CA ASN A 167 11.73 -23.78 0.54
C ASN A 167 10.23 -23.65 0.83
N ALA A 168 9.35 -24.31 0.07
CA ALA A 168 7.92 -24.36 0.36
C ALA A 168 7.67 -24.90 1.78
N GLU A 169 8.25 -26.07 2.10
CA GLU A 169 8.17 -26.68 3.42
C GLU A 169 8.69 -25.73 4.51
N LYS A 170 9.86 -25.13 4.30
CA LYS A 170 10.46 -24.18 5.24
C LYS A 170 9.50 -23.06 5.64
N TYR A 171 8.88 -22.40 4.66
CA TYR A 171 8.01 -21.27 4.92
C TYR A 171 6.66 -21.68 5.51
N TRP A 172 6.07 -22.80 5.06
CA TRP A 172 4.83 -23.30 5.65
C TRP A 172 5.04 -23.81 7.08
N LYS A 173 6.17 -24.49 7.38
CA LYS A 173 6.54 -24.83 8.78
C LYS A 173 6.63 -23.58 9.64
N SER A 174 7.35 -22.58 9.18
CA SER A 174 7.47 -21.32 9.92
C SER A 174 6.12 -20.64 10.16
N ALA A 175 5.18 -20.70 9.21
CA ALA A 175 3.84 -20.18 9.40
C ALA A 175 3.03 -20.96 10.43
N VAL A 176 3.18 -22.29 10.45
CA VAL A 176 2.51 -23.18 11.40
C VAL A 176 3.08 -23.03 12.81
N ASP A 177 4.42 -23.00 12.93
CA ASP A 177 5.11 -22.94 14.24
C ASP A 177 4.90 -21.59 14.95
N ASP A 178 4.60 -20.53 14.22
CA ASP A 178 4.25 -19.23 14.80
C ASP A 178 2.83 -19.19 15.44
N HIS A 179 2.07 -20.26 15.37
CA HIS A 179 0.72 -20.41 15.95
C HIS A 179 -0.25 -19.26 15.64
N GLN A 180 -0.19 -18.69 14.44
CA GLN A 180 -0.93 -17.47 14.12
C GLN A 180 -2.27 -17.75 13.42
N SER A 181 -3.17 -16.79 13.56
CA SER A 181 -4.44 -16.74 12.81
C SER A 181 -4.15 -16.85 11.32
N GLY A 182 -4.65 -17.90 10.65
CA GLY A 182 -4.39 -18.16 9.23
C GLY A 182 -3.35 -19.24 8.94
N ALA A 183 -2.62 -19.73 9.92
CA ALA A 183 -1.67 -20.85 9.74
C ALA A 183 -2.34 -22.16 9.28
N ILE A 184 -3.66 -22.28 9.42
CA ILE A 184 -4.42 -23.45 8.96
C ILE A 184 -4.23 -23.74 7.46
N ASN A 185 -4.10 -22.72 6.63
CA ASN A 185 -3.86 -22.90 5.19
C ASN A 185 -2.47 -23.50 4.95
N SER A 186 -1.44 -22.92 5.58
CA SER A 186 -0.07 -23.43 5.52
C SER A 186 0.05 -24.84 6.10
N TYR A 187 -0.65 -25.12 7.20
CA TYR A 187 -0.73 -26.44 7.80
C TYR A 187 -1.29 -27.47 6.81
N ASN A 188 -2.43 -27.21 6.19
CA ASN A 188 -3.04 -28.13 5.23
C ASN A 188 -2.14 -28.35 4.01
N LYS A 189 -1.49 -27.30 3.50
CA LYS A 189 -0.54 -27.39 2.38
C LYS A 189 0.69 -28.21 2.76
N LEU A 190 1.21 -28.04 3.97
CA LEU A 190 2.34 -28.80 4.49
C LEU A 190 2.01 -30.29 4.59
N LEU A 191 0.85 -30.65 5.14
CA LEU A 191 0.40 -32.03 5.23
C LEU A 191 0.21 -32.66 3.84
N ASN A 192 -0.34 -31.91 2.89
CA ASN A 192 -0.49 -32.36 1.51
C ASN A 192 0.87 -32.59 0.85
N LEU A 193 1.84 -31.68 1.02
CA LEU A 193 3.21 -31.83 0.52
C LEU A 193 3.85 -33.15 1.05
N TYR A 194 3.69 -33.47 2.33
CA TYR A 194 4.22 -34.70 2.89
C TYR A 194 3.56 -35.94 2.30
N LYS A 195 2.25 -35.91 2.09
CA LYS A 195 1.54 -37.02 1.43
C LYS A 195 2.01 -37.22 -0.02
N GLU A 196 2.11 -36.14 -0.80
CA GLU A 196 2.57 -36.19 -2.19
C GLU A 196 4.00 -36.76 -2.30
N GLN A 197 4.84 -36.50 -1.32
CA GLN A 197 6.22 -36.99 -1.27
C GLN A 197 6.38 -38.33 -0.54
N ASN A 198 5.30 -39.00 -0.11
CA ASN A 198 5.31 -40.22 0.69
C ASN A 198 6.13 -40.11 1.97
N ARG A 199 6.15 -38.95 2.63
CA ARG A 199 6.90 -38.65 3.86
C ARG A 199 6.03 -38.85 5.09
N GLN A 200 5.65 -40.09 5.36
CA GLN A 200 4.71 -40.44 6.44
C GLN A 200 5.16 -39.97 7.83
N LYS A 201 6.45 -40.09 8.16
CA LYS A 201 6.98 -39.64 9.47
C LYS A 201 6.80 -38.13 9.68
N ASP A 202 7.03 -37.34 8.64
CA ASP A 202 6.87 -35.89 8.72
C ASP A 202 5.39 -35.51 8.79
N TYR A 203 4.54 -36.23 8.05
CA TYR A 203 3.10 -36.10 8.15
C TYR A 203 2.60 -36.32 9.56
N ASP A 204 2.98 -37.48 10.19
CA ASP A 204 2.55 -37.83 11.53
C ASP A 204 3.06 -36.85 12.60
N ALA A 205 4.24 -36.27 12.40
CA ALA A 205 4.82 -35.28 13.30
C ALA A 205 4.02 -33.94 13.34
N TYR A 206 3.32 -33.61 12.26
CA TYR A 206 2.52 -32.39 12.15
C TYR A 206 1.01 -32.65 12.27
N ASN A 207 0.55 -33.84 11.91
CA ASN A 207 -0.88 -34.18 11.95
C ASN A 207 -1.42 -34.10 13.40
N GLY A 208 -2.51 -33.34 13.56
CA GLY A 208 -3.15 -33.11 14.86
C GLY A 208 -2.61 -31.93 15.67
N ARG A 209 -1.76 -31.06 15.08
CA ARG A 209 -1.31 -29.82 15.74
C ARG A 209 -2.34 -28.67 15.70
N TYR A 210 -3.40 -28.79 14.85
CA TYR A 210 -4.49 -27.83 14.68
C TYR A 210 -5.84 -28.52 14.77
#